data_0fefe1f5ea8f762c2061854438cd83e0
#
_entry.id   0fefe1f5ea8f762c2061854438cd83e0
#
_cell.length_a   1.000
_cell.length_b   1.000
_cell.length_c   1.000
_cell.angle_alpha   90.00
_cell.angle_beta   90.00
_cell.angle_gamma   90.00
#
_symmetry.space_group_name_H-M   'P 1'
#
loop_
_entity.id
_entity.type
_entity.pdbx_description
1 polymer ?
#
loop_
_entity_poly.entity_id
_entity_poly.type
_entity_poly.pdbx_seq_one_letter_code
_entity_poly.pdbx_strand_id
1 'polypeptide(L)'
;GLLLKELLMRGIVKRILIVTPGGLTKQWQEDEMGVKFNLSFKLVNRSVFSSEPSVFQDSDRIVTSIDFVSRDDVMQVLSKTSWDIIIFDEAHKLSAYEYGDKVYKSRRYEVAYMLSKQCEHILLLTATPHRGRKDTFKRLLQLLDEDIFATDDLASDRVKEISREGVNKFFIRRLKEDMRDWNGKPLYKKRFT
;
A
#
# COMPACT_ATOMS: atom_id res chain seq x y z
N GLY A 1 -5.04 -6.34 -8.73
CA GLY A 1 -6.20 -6.29 -9.65
C GLY A 1 -7.25 -7.32 -9.28
N LEU A 2 -6.91 -8.63 -9.24
CA LEU A 2 -7.87 -9.69 -8.97
C LEU A 2 -8.64 -9.49 -7.65
N LEU A 3 -7.94 -9.18 -6.56
CA LEU A 3 -8.56 -8.87 -5.27
C LEU A 3 -9.56 -7.71 -5.39
N LEU A 4 -9.19 -6.62 -6.03
CA LEU A 4 -10.08 -5.45 -6.20
C LEU A 4 -11.32 -5.81 -7.02
N LYS A 5 -11.15 -6.57 -8.10
CA LYS A 5 -12.28 -7.01 -8.92
C LYS A 5 -13.26 -7.86 -8.12
N GLU A 6 -12.76 -8.79 -7.33
CA GLU A 6 -13.58 -9.64 -6.46
C GLU A 6 -14.34 -8.83 -5.39
N LEU A 7 -13.65 -7.91 -4.71
CA LEU A 7 -14.28 -7.05 -3.69
C LEU A 7 -15.36 -6.14 -4.28
N LEU A 8 -15.10 -5.57 -5.48
CA LEU A 8 -16.06 -4.75 -6.21
C LEU A 8 -17.29 -5.56 -6.66
N MET A 9 -17.08 -6.77 -7.18
CA MET A 9 -18.18 -7.65 -7.63
C MET A 9 -19.07 -8.09 -6.47
N ARG A 10 -18.49 -8.26 -5.29
CA ARG A 10 -19.23 -8.59 -4.05
C ARG A 10 -19.89 -7.36 -3.39
N GLY A 11 -19.64 -6.16 -3.91
CA GLY A 11 -20.14 -4.94 -3.31
C GLY A 11 -19.53 -4.60 -1.94
N ILE A 12 -18.37 -5.20 -1.61
CA ILE A 12 -17.67 -4.97 -0.33
C ILE A 12 -16.97 -3.62 -0.34
N VAL A 13 -16.42 -3.22 -1.49
CA VAL A 13 -15.73 -1.93 -1.64
C VAL A 13 -16.31 -1.16 -2.84
N LYS A 14 -16.34 0.16 -2.75
CA LYS A 14 -16.72 1.08 -3.79
C LYS A 14 -15.65 2.13 -4.02
N ARG A 15 -15.20 2.77 -2.93
CA ARG A 15 -14.20 3.84 -2.96
C ARG A 15 -12.80 3.29 -2.79
N ILE A 16 -11.99 3.41 -3.85
CA ILE A 16 -10.66 2.82 -3.94
C ILE A 16 -9.63 3.89 -4.29
N LEU A 17 -8.59 4.01 -3.47
CA LEU A 17 -7.44 4.86 -3.74
C LEU A 17 -6.18 4.00 -3.95
N ILE A 18 -5.56 4.09 -5.12
CA ILE A 18 -4.27 3.45 -5.41
C ILE A 18 -3.20 4.54 -5.46
N VAL A 19 -2.21 4.41 -4.57
CA VAL A 19 -1.10 5.35 -4.43
C VAL A 19 0.18 4.64 -4.84
N THR A 20 0.83 5.13 -5.91
CA THR A 20 2.00 4.50 -6.51
C THR A 20 3.16 5.47 -6.65
N PRO A 21 4.38 5.02 -6.96
CA PRO A 21 5.41 5.91 -7.50
C PRO A 21 4.95 6.59 -8.79
N GLY A 22 5.34 7.86 -9.00
CA GLY A 22 4.86 8.66 -10.13
C GLY A 22 5.03 8.01 -11.50
N GLY A 23 6.14 7.29 -11.72
CA GLY A 23 6.40 6.57 -12.97
C GLY A 23 5.51 5.36 -13.23
N LEU A 24 4.76 4.88 -12.23
CA LEU A 24 3.90 3.69 -12.34
C LEU A 24 2.40 4.03 -12.43
N THR A 25 2.02 5.29 -12.30
CA THR A 25 0.60 5.68 -12.24
C THR A 25 -0.19 5.30 -13.51
N LYS A 26 0.38 5.54 -14.69
CA LYS A 26 -0.25 5.15 -15.96
C LYS A 26 -0.32 3.64 -16.12
N GLN A 27 0.76 2.93 -15.80
CA GLN A 27 0.78 1.46 -15.84
C GLN A 27 -0.32 0.87 -14.94
N TRP A 28 -0.48 1.40 -13.73
CA TRP A 28 -1.57 0.98 -12.84
C TRP A 28 -2.95 1.27 -13.41
N GLN A 29 -3.16 2.46 -13.96
CA GLN A 29 -4.45 2.85 -14.50
C GLN A 29 -4.80 2.08 -15.79
N GLU A 30 -3.91 2.09 -16.77
CA GLU A 30 -4.15 1.59 -18.11
C GLU A 30 -3.96 0.09 -18.21
N ASP A 31 -2.77 -0.42 -17.85
CA ASP A 31 -2.41 -1.82 -18.06
C ASP A 31 -3.01 -2.72 -16.97
N GLU A 32 -2.75 -2.37 -15.69
CA GLU A 32 -3.13 -3.25 -14.58
C GLU A 32 -4.65 -3.22 -14.35
N MET A 33 -5.24 -2.05 -14.18
CA MET A 33 -6.68 -1.96 -13.90
C MET A 33 -7.51 -2.01 -15.17
N GLY A 34 -7.14 -1.26 -16.21
CA GLY A 34 -7.88 -1.17 -17.46
C GLY A 34 -7.83 -2.45 -18.26
N VAL A 35 -6.67 -2.77 -18.83
CA VAL A 35 -6.52 -3.89 -19.77
C VAL A 35 -6.72 -5.25 -19.11
N LYS A 36 -6.04 -5.51 -17.98
CA LYS A 36 -6.09 -6.84 -17.35
C LYS A 36 -7.40 -7.15 -16.64
N PHE A 37 -8.01 -6.16 -16.00
CA PHE A 37 -9.17 -6.40 -15.14
C PHE A 37 -10.45 -5.70 -15.60
N ASN A 38 -10.39 -4.88 -16.66
CA ASN A 38 -11.51 -4.08 -17.17
C ASN A 38 -12.16 -3.24 -16.04
N LEU A 39 -11.32 -2.53 -15.30
CA LEU A 39 -11.71 -1.63 -14.21
C LEU A 39 -11.29 -0.20 -14.57
N SER A 40 -12.23 0.72 -14.58
CA SER A 40 -11.94 2.13 -14.84
C SER A 40 -11.52 2.85 -13.57
N PHE A 41 -10.35 3.50 -13.63
CA PHE A 41 -9.82 4.37 -12.57
C PHE A 41 -9.48 5.74 -13.14
N LYS A 42 -9.74 6.80 -12.38
CA LYS A 42 -9.34 8.16 -12.74
C LYS A 42 -7.90 8.40 -12.28
N LEU A 43 -7.03 8.79 -13.22
CA LEU A 43 -5.67 9.23 -12.87
C LEU A 43 -5.72 10.67 -12.39
N VAL A 44 -5.39 10.89 -11.12
CA VAL A 44 -5.37 12.24 -10.52
C VAL A 44 -3.94 12.69 -10.32
N ASN A 45 -3.59 13.77 -10.98
CA ASN A 45 -2.32 14.47 -10.91
C ASN A 45 -2.56 15.97 -10.70
N ARG A 46 -1.50 16.79 -10.77
CA ARG A 46 -1.62 18.24 -10.56
C ARG A 46 -2.58 18.91 -11.53
N SER A 47 -2.56 18.54 -12.80
CA SER A 47 -3.42 19.13 -13.82
C SER A 47 -4.91 18.87 -13.53
N VAL A 48 -5.24 17.60 -13.27
CA VAL A 48 -6.62 17.18 -12.96
C VAL A 48 -7.09 17.85 -11.66
N PHE A 49 -6.27 17.86 -10.62
CA PHE A 49 -6.62 18.48 -9.33
C PHE A 49 -6.82 19.99 -9.44
N SER A 50 -6.06 20.68 -10.31
CA SER A 50 -6.23 22.12 -10.53
C SER A 50 -7.52 22.45 -11.28
N SER A 51 -7.99 21.60 -12.18
CA SER A 51 -9.25 21.76 -12.88
C SER A 51 -10.47 21.26 -12.10
N GLU A 52 -10.27 20.25 -11.23
CA GLU A 52 -11.32 19.62 -10.43
C GLU A 52 -10.85 19.47 -8.97
N PRO A 53 -10.90 20.53 -8.15
CA PRO A 53 -10.41 20.47 -6.76
C PRO A 53 -11.15 19.47 -5.86
N SER A 54 -12.40 19.16 -6.18
CA SER A 54 -13.23 18.16 -5.47
C SER A 54 -13.06 16.72 -5.95
N VAL A 55 -12.12 16.47 -6.88
CA VAL A 55 -11.95 15.15 -7.54
C VAL A 55 -11.82 13.97 -6.55
N PHE A 56 -11.19 14.19 -5.40
CA PHE A 56 -11.04 13.14 -4.38
C PHE A 56 -12.35 12.86 -3.60
N GLN A 57 -13.29 13.80 -3.56
CA GLN A 57 -14.61 13.60 -2.99
C GLN A 57 -15.56 12.95 -3.99
N ASP A 58 -15.50 13.40 -5.26
CA ASP A 58 -16.48 13.07 -6.29
C ASP A 58 -16.17 11.78 -7.05
N SER A 59 -14.95 11.27 -6.96
CA SER A 59 -14.53 10.06 -7.67
C SER A 59 -14.35 8.86 -6.75
N ASP A 60 -14.97 7.75 -7.12
CA ASP A 60 -14.90 6.51 -6.33
C ASP A 60 -13.60 5.72 -6.53
N ARG A 61 -12.95 5.81 -7.70
CA ARG A 61 -11.77 5.01 -8.03
C ARG A 61 -10.67 5.88 -8.60
N ILE A 62 -9.58 6.02 -7.85
CA ILE A 62 -8.49 6.92 -8.17
C ILE A 62 -7.15 6.18 -8.16
N VAL A 63 -6.31 6.46 -9.16
CA VAL A 63 -4.87 6.20 -9.15
C VAL A 63 -4.14 7.54 -9.06
N THR A 64 -3.17 7.63 -8.18
CA THR A 64 -2.37 8.86 -8.01
C THR A 64 -0.95 8.54 -7.54
N SER A 65 -0.06 9.54 -7.53
CA SER A 65 1.30 9.33 -7.05
C SER A 65 1.49 9.74 -5.61
N ILE A 66 2.38 9.01 -4.90
CA ILE A 66 2.72 9.29 -3.50
C ILE A 66 3.30 10.72 -3.34
N ASP A 67 4.11 11.17 -4.31
CA ASP A 67 4.72 12.50 -4.25
C ASP A 67 3.69 13.62 -4.48
N PHE A 68 2.66 13.35 -5.26
CA PHE A 68 1.57 14.29 -5.46
C PHE A 68 0.68 14.40 -4.22
N VAL A 69 0.27 13.29 -3.64
CA VAL A 69 -0.58 13.31 -2.42
C VAL A 69 0.15 13.79 -1.18
N SER A 70 1.48 13.80 -1.19
CA SER A 70 2.32 14.33 -0.09
C SER A 70 2.43 15.86 -0.08
N ARG A 71 1.79 16.58 -1.00
CA ARG A 71 1.74 18.05 -1.02
C ARG A 71 0.71 18.56 -0.02
N ASP A 72 0.98 19.68 0.63
CA ASP A 72 0.15 20.23 1.70
C ASP A 72 -1.29 20.52 1.25
N ASP A 73 -1.42 21.15 0.08
CA ASP A 73 -2.72 21.48 -0.51
C ASP A 73 -3.57 20.24 -0.83
N VAL A 74 -2.95 19.15 -1.28
CA VAL A 74 -3.61 17.90 -1.60
C VAL A 74 -3.92 17.11 -0.32
N MET A 75 -2.99 17.04 0.63
CA MET A 75 -3.20 16.41 1.94
C MET A 75 -4.40 17.02 2.67
N GLN A 76 -4.55 18.33 2.64
CA GLN A 76 -5.66 19.04 3.27
C GLN A 76 -7.03 18.62 2.68
N VAL A 77 -7.09 18.36 1.39
CA VAL A 77 -8.32 17.87 0.74
C VAL A 77 -8.53 16.39 1.06
N LEU A 78 -7.49 15.57 0.95
CA LEU A 78 -7.54 14.12 1.26
C LEU A 78 -7.91 13.85 2.72
N SER A 79 -7.50 14.71 3.66
CA SER A 79 -7.83 14.56 5.08
C SER A 79 -9.33 14.62 5.38
N LYS A 80 -10.14 15.04 4.42
CA LYS A 80 -11.62 15.13 4.51
C LYS A 80 -12.34 14.05 3.71
N THR A 81 -11.61 13.07 3.20
CA THR A 81 -12.19 11.96 2.42
C THR A 81 -12.14 10.67 3.22
N SER A 82 -12.99 9.71 2.84
CA SER A 82 -12.97 8.34 3.37
C SER A 82 -12.88 7.35 2.21
N TRP A 83 -12.25 6.20 2.46
CA TRP A 83 -12.01 5.18 1.46
C TRP A 83 -12.34 3.80 2.02
N ASP A 84 -12.89 2.91 1.21
CA ASP A 84 -13.12 1.52 1.62
C ASP A 84 -11.79 0.76 1.61
N ILE A 85 -10.95 1.01 0.60
CA ILE A 85 -9.61 0.43 0.53
C ILE A 85 -8.60 1.42 -0.06
N ILE A 86 -7.43 1.48 0.57
CA ILE A 86 -6.25 2.20 0.04
C ILE A 86 -5.14 1.20 -0.23
N ILE A 87 -4.52 1.33 -1.41
CA ILE A 87 -3.38 0.51 -1.81
C ILE A 87 -2.16 1.40 -1.98
N PHE A 88 -1.08 1.10 -1.27
CA PHE A 88 0.24 1.71 -1.48
C PHE A 88 1.15 0.73 -2.21
N ASP A 89 1.54 1.07 -3.42
CA ASP A 89 2.55 0.34 -4.16
C ASP A 89 3.95 0.85 -3.81
N GLU A 90 4.93 -0.05 -3.84
CA GLU A 90 6.30 0.21 -3.38
C GLU A 90 6.36 0.80 -1.95
N ALA A 91 5.54 0.22 -1.06
CA ALA A 91 5.34 0.70 0.30
C ALA A 91 6.64 0.88 1.12
N HIS A 92 7.74 0.23 0.74
CA HIS A 92 9.06 0.46 1.33
C HIS A 92 9.55 1.91 1.19
N LYS A 93 8.94 2.72 0.32
CA LYS A 93 9.24 4.15 0.17
C LYS A 93 8.55 5.02 1.22
N LEU A 94 7.59 4.47 1.97
CA LEU A 94 6.96 5.10 3.11
C LEU A 94 7.89 4.96 4.32
N SER A 95 8.93 5.78 4.38
CA SER A 95 9.98 5.62 5.38
C SER A 95 9.73 6.46 6.63
N ALA A 96 9.79 5.82 7.78
CA ALA A 96 10.00 6.44 9.06
C ALA A 96 11.08 5.64 9.80
N TYR A 97 11.94 6.31 10.55
CA TYR A 97 13.06 5.69 11.24
C TYR A 97 13.34 6.36 12.58
N GLU A 98 13.97 5.62 13.46
CA GLU A 98 14.38 6.11 14.77
C GLU A 98 15.85 6.49 14.77
N TYR A 99 16.15 7.63 15.41
CA TYR A 99 17.52 8.05 15.69
C TYR A 99 17.58 8.62 17.11
N GLY A 100 18.21 7.89 18.03
CA GLY A 100 18.10 8.18 19.45
C GLY A 100 16.63 8.07 19.90
N ASP A 101 16.20 9.00 20.72
CA ASP A 101 14.80 9.06 21.23
C ASP A 101 13.81 9.72 20.26
N LYS A 102 14.24 10.04 19.03
CA LYS A 102 13.42 10.77 18.06
C LYS A 102 13.02 9.88 16.89
N VAL A 103 11.76 10.00 16.50
CA VAL A 103 11.21 9.35 15.30
C VAL A 103 11.18 10.38 14.18
N TYR A 104 11.88 10.07 13.09
CA TYR A 104 11.87 10.88 11.86
C TYR A 104 10.90 10.24 10.87
N LYS A 105 9.87 10.99 10.48
CA LYS A 105 8.86 10.57 9.51
C LYS A 105 9.09 11.31 8.19
N SER A 106 9.17 10.57 7.10
CA SER A 106 9.15 11.20 5.77
C SER A 106 7.74 11.74 5.48
N ARG A 107 7.66 12.75 4.62
CA ARG A 107 6.37 13.30 4.18
C ARG A 107 5.46 12.24 3.57
N ARG A 108 6.04 11.26 2.86
CA ARG A 108 5.33 10.10 2.31
C ARG A 108 4.73 9.21 3.41
N TYR A 109 5.45 9.04 4.52
CA TYR A 109 4.93 8.30 5.66
C TYR A 109 3.80 9.06 6.37
N GLU A 110 3.92 10.37 6.54
CA GLU A 110 2.89 11.19 7.18
C GLU A 110 1.56 11.12 6.43
N VAL A 111 1.59 11.22 5.08
CA VAL A 111 0.36 11.08 4.28
C VAL A 111 -0.21 9.66 4.35
N ALA A 112 0.66 8.64 4.34
CA ALA A 112 0.20 7.25 4.47
C ALA A 112 -0.44 6.99 5.84
N TYR A 113 0.15 7.54 6.91
CA TYR A 113 -0.40 7.46 8.26
C TYR A 113 -1.74 8.19 8.38
N MET A 114 -1.87 9.39 7.83
CA MET A 114 -3.14 10.11 7.77
C MET A 114 -4.21 9.28 7.04
N LEU A 115 -3.88 8.75 5.87
CA LEU A 115 -4.80 7.98 5.04
C LEU A 115 -5.16 6.63 5.68
N SER A 116 -4.26 5.99 6.43
CA SER A 116 -4.58 4.74 7.15
C SER A 116 -5.70 4.90 8.19
N LYS A 117 -5.88 6.11 8.72
CA LYS A 117 -6.98 6.42 9.65
C LYS A 117 -8.30 6.75 8.95
N GLN A 118 -8.31 6.82 7.62
CA GLN A 118 -9.45 7.22 6.79
C GLN A 118 -9.94 6.10 5.86
N CYS A 119 -9.45 4.88 6.05
CA CYS A 119 -9.88 3.73 5.27
C CYS A 119 -10.23 2.54 6.17
N GLU A 120 -11.16 1.71 5.69
CA GLU A 120 -11.48 0.45 6.37
C GLU A 120 -10.39 -0.58 6.15
N HIS A 121 -9.80 -0.59 4.94
CA HIS A 121 -8.78 -1.55 4.56
C HIS A 121 -7.57 -0.85 3.96
N ILE A 122 -6.38 -1.29 4.35
CA ILE A 122 -5.13 -0.83 3.77
C ILE A 122 -4.33 -2.02 3.22
N LEU A 123 -3.77 -1.87 2.02
CA LEU A 123 -2.92 -2.86 1.38
C LEU A 123 -1.57 -2.24 1.05
N LEU A 124 -0.50 -2.77 1.64
CA LEU A 124 0.87 -2.35 1.41
C LEU A 124 1.57 -3.36 0.50
N LEU A 125 1.91 -2.96 -0.72
CA LEU A 125 2.62 -3.80 -1.69
C LEU A 125 4.10 -3.42 -1.73
N THR A 126 4.98 -4.39 -1.57
CA THR A 126 6.42 -4.17 -1.68
C THR A 126 7.18 -5.46 -1.99
N ALA A 127 8.18 -5.38 -2.88
CA ALA A 127 9.10 -6.48 -3.12
C ALA A 127 10.19 -6.59 -2.03
N THR A 128 10.44 -5.51 -1.29
CA THR A 128 11.54 -5.40 -0.32
C THR A 128 11.06 -4.78 0.98
N PRO A 129 10.32 -5.52 1.83
CA PRO A 129 9.77 -5.00 3.08
C PRO A 129 10.85 -4.57 4.07
N HIS A 130 12.05 -5.19 3.98
CA HIS A 130 13.21 -4.88 4.82
C HIS A 130 14.33 -4.29 3.97
N ARG A 131 14.58 -3.00 4.08
CA ARG A 131 15.81 -2.36 3.58
C ARG A 131 16.91 -2.35 4.66
N GLY A 132 17.11 -3.48 5.37
CA GLY A 132 18.17 -3.63 6.38
C GLY A 132 17.89 -2.95 7.73
N ARG A 133 16.77 -2.23 7.91
CA ARG A 133 16.41 -1.55 9.16
C ARG A 133 15.11 -2.12 9.71
N LYS A 134 15.15 -2.68 10.91
CA LYS A 134 13.99 -3.27 11.60
C LYS A 134 12.94 -2.22 11.97
N ASP A 135 13.38 -1.03 12.38
CA ASP A 135 12.55 0.11 12.73
C ASP A 135 11.63 0.57 11.58
N THR A 136 12.16 0.66 10.35
CA THR A 136 11.37 1.03 9.17
C THR A 136 10.26 0.02 8.89
N PHE A 137 10.53 -1.28 9.04
CA PHE A 137 9.51 -2.31 8.84
C PHE A 137 8.43 -2.27 9.92
N LYS A 138 8.81 -2.08 11.18
CA LYS A 138 7.86 -1.88 12.26
C LYS A 138 6.91 -0.73 11.96
N ARG A 139 7.44 0.40 11.48
CA ARG A 139 6.61 1.56 11.13
C ARG A 139 5.63 1.28 9.98
N LEU A 140 6.00 0.44 9.00
CA LEU A 140 5.06 -0.02 7.99
C LEU A 140 3.94 -0.88 8.58
N LEU A 141 4.26 -1.76 9.53
CA LEU A 141 3.26 -2.56 10.22
C LEU A 141 2.30 -1.71 11.05
N GLN A 142 2.78 -0.61 11.63
CA GLN A 142 1.93 0.34 12.37
C GLN A 142 0.91 1.07 11.48
N LEU A 143 1.14 1.14 10.16
CA LEU A 143 0.10 1.63 9.23
C LEU A 143 -1.06 0.64 9.08
N LEU A 144 -0.82 -0.66 9.31
CA LEU A 144 -1.86 -1.70 9.28
C LEU A 144 -2.64 -1.72 10.59
N ASP A 145 -1.94 -1.68 11.72
CA ASP A 145 -2.53 -1.67 13.05
C ASP A 145 -1.52 -1.08 14.05
N GLU A 146 -1.83 0.09 14.57
CA GLU A 146 -0.94 0.81 15.48
C GLU A 146 -0.89 0.15 16.85
N ASP A 147 -2.01 -0.37 17.34
CA ASP A 147 -2.12 -0.95 18.68
C ASP A 147 -1.39 -2.30 18.76
N ILE A 148 -1.54 -3.13 17.72
CA ILE A 148 -0.87 -4.43 17.65
C ILE A 148 0.66 -4.27 17.52
N PHE A 149 1.13 -3.23 16.85
CA PHE A 149 2.56 -3.03 16.56
C PHE A 149 3.19 -1.86 17.34
N ALA A 150 2.60 -1.47 18.48
CA ALA A 150 3.02 -0.31 19.28
C ALA A 150 4.40 -0.49 19.94
N THR A 151 4.75 -1.69 20.43
CA THR A 151 5.97 -1.93 21.23
C THR A 151 7.13 -2.54 20.44
N ASP A 152 8.38 -2.20 20.83
CA ASP A 152 9.59 -2.56 20.10
C ASP A 152 9.87 -4.07 20.05
N ASP A 153 9.63 -4.78 21.14
CA ASP A 153 9.91 -6.21 21.24
C ASP A 153 8.85 -7.09 20.57
N LEU A 154 7.64 -6.58 20.44
CA LEU A 154 6.50 -7.36 19.95
C LEU A 154 6.40 -7.45 18.43
N ALA A 155 6.95 -6.48 17.67
CA ALA A 155 6.79 -6.48 16.20
C ALA A 155 7.50 -7.67 15.55
N SER A 156 8.74 -8.01 15.97
CA SER A 156 9.46 -9.14 15.39
C SER A 156 8.96 -10.49 15.91
N ASP A 157 8.58 -10.58 17.18
CA ASP A 157 8.14 -11.83 17.77
C ASP A 157 6.69 -12.14 17.45
N ARG A 158 5.80 -11.16 17.44
CA ARG A 158 4.42 -11.34 16.93
C ARG A 158 4.37 -11.68 15.44
N VAL A 159 5.21 -11.08 14.60
CA VAL A 159 5.30 -11.49 13.19
C VAL A 159 5.82 -12.93 13.07
N LYS A 160 6.75 -13.35 13.93
CA LYS A 160 7.19 -14.76 13.99
C LYS A 160 6.11 -15.68 14.54
N GLU A 161 5.38 -15.27 15.56
CA GLU A 161 4.27 -16.02 16.16
C GLU A 161 3.11 -16.19 15.17
N ILE A 162 2.70 -15.11 14.50
CA ILE A 162 1.70 -15.12 13.41
C ILE A 162 2.16 -16.02 12.25
N SER A 163 3.46 -16.02 11.93
CA SER A 163 4.04 -16.89 10.90
C SER A 163 4.09 -18.36 11.32
N ARG A 164 4.30 -18.66 12.62
CA ARG A 164 4.33 -20.03 13.17
C ARG A 164 2.94 -20.65 13.26
N GLU A 165 1.91 -19.87 13.53
CA GLU A 165 0.53 -20.33 13.63
C GLU A 165 -0.17 -20.53 12.28
N GLY A 166 0.52 -20.27 11.15
CA GLY A 166 -0.03 -20.45 9.80
C GLY A 166 -1.17 -19.47 9.45
N VAL A 167 -1.55 -18.60 10.39
CA VAL A 167 -2.61 -17.59 10.20
C VAL A 167 -1.96 -16.23 9.99
N ASN A 168 -1.44 -16.02 8.79
CA ASN A 168 -0.82 -14.75 8.45
C ASN A 168 -1.90 -13.71 8.13
N LYS A 169 -2.48 -13.08 9.18
CA LYS A 169 -3.56 -12.09 9.04
C LYS A 169 -3.12 -10.81 8.33
N PHE A 170 -1.83 -10.45 8.46
CA PHE A 170 -1.34 -9.13 8.06
C PHE A 170 -0.25 -9.17 6.98
N PHE A 171 0.40 -10.30 6.75
CA PHE A 171 1.57 -10.36 5.90
C PHE A 171 1.63 -11.61 5.04
N ILE A 172 1.63 -11.44 3.72
CA ILE A 172 1.83 -12.52 2.75
C ILE A 172 3.14 -12.26 2.00
N ARG A 173 4.11 -13.18 2.14
CA ARG A 173 5.37 -13.15 1.39
C ARG A 173 5.47 -14.38 0.49
N ARG A 174 5.79 -14.15 -0.79
CA ARG A 174 6.11 -15.21 -1.73
C ARG A 174 7.46 -14.92 -2.37
N LEU A 175 8.40 -15.85 -2.25
CA LEU A 175 9.68 -15.78 -2.93
C LEU A 175 9.57 -16.48 -4.29
N LYS A 176 10.36 -16.04 -5.28
CA LYS A 176 10.39 -16.68 -6.61
C LYS A 176 10.78 -18.16 -6.53
N GLU A 177 11.63 -18.52 -5.57
CA GLU A 177 12.05 -19.90 -5.30
C GLU A 177 10.95 -20.79 -4.75
N ASP A 178 9.91 -20.20 -4.13
CA ASP A 178 8.75 -20.91 -3.58
C ASP A 178 7.65 -21.11 -4.63
N MET A 179 7.72 -20.41 -5.77
CA MET A 179 6.69 -20.46 -6.80
C MET A 179 6.82 -21.71 -7.65
N ARG A 180 5.75 -22.49 -7.69
CA ARG A 180 5.63 -23.74 -8.45
C ARG A 180 4.45 -23.67 -9.40
N ASP A 181 4.53 -24.42 -10.49
CA ASP A 181 3.40 -24.64 -11.37
C ASP A 181 2.41 -25.63 -10.71
N TRP A 182 1.29 -25.88 -11.39
CA TRP A 182 0.24 -26.81 -10.92
C TRP A 182 0.71 -28.27 -10.80
N ASN A 183 1.83 -28.65 -11.44
CA ASN A 183 2.47 -29.97 -11.32
C ASN A 183 3.55 -29.99 -10.20
N GLY A 184 3.72 -28.90 -9.45
CA GLY A 184 4.71 -28.79 -8.39
C GLY A 184 6.13 -28.46 -8.87
N LYS A 185 6.33 -28.17 -10.17
CA LYS A 185 7.64 -27.83 -10.74
C LYS A 185 7.97 -26.37 -10.48
N PRO A 186 9.24 -26.03 -10.08
CA PRO A 186 9.63 -24.63 -9.86
C PRO A 186 9.43 -23.79 -11.12
N LEU A 187 8.76 -22.65 -10.98
CA LEU A 187 8.54 -21.68 -12.07
C LEU A 187 9.80 -20.90 -12.42
N TYR A 188 10.75 -20.78 -11.51
CA TYR A 188 11.97 -20.04 -11.68
C TYR A 188 13.19 -20.90 -11.35
N LYS A 189 14.27 -20.75 -12.12
CA LYS A 189 15.55 -21.40 -11.85
C LYS A 189 16.16 -20.82 -10.55
N LYS A 190 16.78 -21.68 -9.73
CA LYS A 190 17.58 -21.22 -8.59
C LYS A 190 18.65 -20.25 -9.09
N ARG A 191 18.79 -19.09 -8.44
CA ARG A 191 19.95 -18.22 -8.64
C ARG A 191 21.08 -18.79 -7.79
N PHE A 192 22.18 -19.14 -8.42
CA PHE A 192 23.44 -19.38 -7.75
C PHE A 192 24.13 -18.01 -7.61
N THR A 193 24.28 -17.53 -6.37
CA THR A 193 25.10 -16.38 -5.99
C THR A 193 26.45 -16.87 -5.54
#